data_8e8452a479ba93e253eca1af227bb34d
#
_entry.id   8e8452a479ba93e253eca1af227bb34d
#
_cell.length_a   1.000
_cell.length_b   1.000
_cell.length_c   1.000
_cell.angle_alpha   90.00
_cell.angle_beta   90.00
_cell.angle_gamma   90.00
#
_symmetry.space_group_name_H-M   'P 1'
#
loop_
_entity.id
_entity.type
_entity.pdbx_description
1 polymer ?
#
loop_
_entity_poly.entity_id
_entity_poly.type
_entity_poly.pdbx_seq_one_letter_code
_entity_poly.pdbx_strand_id
1 'polypeptide(L)'
;MVYVMKRKNTANPRNWQLATRLVRGGRLQSPYGETSEALFLNSSYSYESPEQGEARFPGPAAGYKYGRYSHPNLEMLQERLCLMEGAEACIVTASGMAAVFAALMCQLKAGDHVVAARVMFSSCHYIITQVLPRFGISYTLVD
;
A
#
# COMPACT_ATOMS: atom_id res chain seq x y z
N MET A 1 7.89 24.08 15.09
CA MET A 1 7.69 24.28 13.63
C MET A 1 7.50 22.91 13.00
N VAL A 2 6.25 22.56 12.66
CA VAL A 2 5.95 21.27 12.04
C VAL A 2 6.40 21.32 10.58
N TYR A 3 7.38 20.49 10.22
CA TYR A 3 7.79 20.35 8.84
C TYR A 3 6.98 19.25 8.16
N VAL A 4 6.06 19.62 7.29
CA VAL A 4 5.34 18.68 6.44
C VAL A 4 6.21 18.44 5.20
N MET A 5 6.61 17.20 4.98
CA MET A 5 7.30 16.81 3.76
C MET A 5 6.41 17.16 2.55
N LYS A 6 6.92 17.99 1.64
CA LYS A 6 6.17 18.43 0.46
C LYS A 6 6.64 17.70 -0.79
N ARG A 7 5.70 17.30 -1.64
CA ARG A 7 6.02 16.92 -3.02
C ARG A 7 6.41 18.17 -3.79
N LYS A 8 7.65 18.27 -4.24
CA LYS A 8 8.21 19.48 -4.87
C LYS A 8 7.87 19.67 -6.35
N ASN A 9 7.11 18.76 -6.97
CA ASN A 9 6.89 18.85 -8.42
C ASN A 9 5.48 19.30 -8.75
N THR A 10 5.35 20.37 -9.51
CA THR A 10 4.08 20.95 -10.00
C THR A 10 3.52 20.21 -11.21
N ALA A 11 4.32 19.42 -11.94
CA ALA A 11 3.86 18.62 -13.06
C ALA A 11 3.17 17.34 -12.55
N ASN A 12 2.02 16.98 -13.18
CA ASN A 12 1.31 15.75 -12.86
C ASN A 12 2.19 14.52 -13.18
N PRO A 13 2.61 13.71 -12.20
CA PRO A 13 3.48 12.56 -12.44
C PRO A 13 2.88 11.50 -13.37
N ARG A 14 1.56 11.44 -13.51
CA ARG A 14 0.89 10.53 -14.45
C ARG A 14 1.23 10.81 -15.91
N ASN A 15 1.65 12.04 -16.22
CA ASN A 15 2.05 12.43 -17.59
C ASN A 15 3.53 12.19 -17.88
N TRP A 16 4.31 11.70 -16.92
CA TRP A 16 5.72 11.43 -17.12
C TRP A 16 5.93 10.12 -17.88
N GLN A 17 7.08 10.02 -18.56
CA GLN A 17 7.56 8.75 -19.12
C GLN A 17 7.76 7.73 -18.00
N LEU A 18 7.54 6.44 -18.30
CA LEU A 18 7.64 5.34 -17.32
C LEU A 18 8.99 5.39 -16.57
N ALA A 19 10.10 5.55 -17.27
CA ALA A 19 11.43 5.65 -16.66
C ALA A 19 11.51 6.80 -15.61
N THR A 20 10.88 7.93 -15.90
CA THR A 20 10.83 9.07 -14.98
C THR A 20 9.93 8.77 -13.76
N ARG A 21 8.80 8.09 -13.97
CA ARG A 21 7.92 7.64 -12.86
C ARG A 21 8.67 6.70 -11.91
N LEU A 22 9.44 5.76 -12.46
CA LEU A 22 10.24 4.81 -11.69
C LEU A 22 11.27 5.49 -10.78
N VAL A 23 11.90 6.57 -11.26
CA VAL A 23 12.96 7.25 -10.53
C VAL A 23 12.45 8.40 -9.64
N ARG A 24 11.38 9.08 -10.06
CA ARG A 24 10.91 10.31 -9.39
C ARG A 24 9.50 10.23 -8.83
N GLY A 25 8.74 9.19 -9.20
CA GLY A 25 7.36 9.04 -8.76
C GLY A 25 7.25 8.76 -7.26
N GLY A 26 6.25 9.34 -6.62
CA GLY A 26 5.95 9.13 -5.20
C GLY A 26 6.94 9.72 -4.22
N ARG A 27 7.99 10.39 -4.68
CA ARG A 27 9.07 10.87 -3.83
C ARG A 27 8.59 11.93 -2.83
N LEU A 28 8.84 11.66 -1.56
CA LEU A 28 8.77 12.62 -0.47
C LEU A 28 10.14 13.24 -0.26
N GLN A 29 10.20 14.54 -0.08
CA GLN A 29 11.44 15.27 0.16
C GLN A 29 11.47 15.82 1.58
N SER A 30 12.57 15.56 2.29
CA SER A 30 12.81 16.10 3.63
C SER A 30 13.24 17.58 3.59
N PRO A 31 13.37 18.23 4.75
CA PRO A 31 13.88 19.61 4.83
C PRO A 31 15.27 19.80 4.23
N TYR A 32 16.04 18.74 4.14
CA TYR A 32 17.44 18.81 3.69
C TYR A 32 17.61 18.86 2.18
N GLY A 33 16.55 18.62 1.41
CA GLY A 33 16.55 18.77 -0.04
C GLY A 33 17.38 17.73 -0.79
N GLU A 34 17.48 16.53 -0.24
CA GLU A 34 18.19 15.37 -0.81
C GLU A 34 17.72 15.06 -2.23
N THR A 35 18.62 14.50 -3.06
CA THR A 35 18.32 14.14 -4.46
C THR A 35 17.73 12.74 -4.64
N SER A 36 17.92 11.86 -3.65
CA SER A 36 17.33 10.52 -3.57
C SER A 36 16.29 10.43 -2.45
N GLU A 37 15.59 9.31 -2.35
CA GLU A 37 14.67 9.11 -1.23
C GLU A 37 15.44 8.92 0.07
N ALA A 38 14.95 9.56 1.14
CA ALA A 38 15.43 9.30 2.48
C ALA A 38 14.94 7.92 2.98
N LEU A 39 15.79 7.19 3.69
CA LEU A 39 15.44 5.95 4.35
C LEU A 39 15.09 6.23 5.82
N PHE A 40 13.84 6.06 6.18
CA PHE A 40 13.34 6.24 7.53
C PHE A 40 13.37 4.91 8.28
N LEU A 41 14.27 4.77 9.26
CA LEU A 41 14.45 3.54 10.06
C LEU A 41 13.76 3.70 11.42
N ASN A 42 12.45 3.95 11.40
CA ASN A 42 11.66 4.15 12.60
C ASN A 42 10.27 3.50 12.45
N SER A 43 9.60 3.26 13.57
CA SER A 43 8.23 2.77 13.61
C SER A 43 7.25 3.73 14.29
N SER A 44 7.74 4.71 15.02
CA SER A 44 6.94 5.63 15.84
C SER A 44 7.26 7.08 15.49
N TYR A 45 6.30 7.95 15.76
CA TYR A 45 6.37 9.37 15.46
C TYR A 45 5.92 10.18 16.69
N SER A 46 6.61 11.28 16.98
CA SER A 46 6.24 12.18 18.05
C SER A 46 5.11 13.12 17.66
N TYR A 47 4.42 13.62 18.67
CA TYR A 47 3.39 14.64 18.56
C TYR A 47 3.81 15.86 19.36
N GLU A 48 3.40 17.04 18.92
CA GLU A 48 3.67 18.30 19.65
C GLU A 48 2.72 18.49 20.82
N SER A 49 1.52 17.88 20.76
CA SER A 49 0.54 17.86 21.83
C SER A 49 -0.31 16.58 21.79
N PRO A 50 -0.99 16.23 22.90
CA PRO A 50 -1.96 15.13 22.94
C PRO A 50 -3.08 15.30 21.92
N GLU A 51 -3.57 16.51 21.71
CA GLU A 51 -4.65 16.83 20.76
C GLU A 51 -4.19 16.57 19.31
N GLN A 52 -2.93 16.89 18.98
CA GLN A 52 -2.36 16.56 17.69
C GLN A 52 -2.28 15.03 17.50
N GLY A 53 -1.91 14.30 18.55
CA GLY A 53 -1.92 12.85 18.55
C GLY A 53 -3.32 12.30 18.27
N GLU A 54 -4.31 12.76 19.01
CA GLU A 54 -5.71 12.34 18.84
C GLU A 54 -6.22 12.62 17.42
N ALA A 55 -5.98 13.81 16.88
CA ALA A 55 -6.41 14.20 15.53
C ALA A 55 -5.83 13.34 14.40
N ARG A 56 -4.71 12.65 14.64
CA ARG A 56 -4.11 11.73 13.65
C ARG A 56 -4.78 10.35 13.61
N PHE A 57 -5.60 9.97 14.60
CA PHE A 57 -6.19 8.62 14.66
C PHE A 57 -7.43 8.41 13.79
N PRO A 58 -8.38 9.36 13.65
CA PRO A 58 -9.64 9.11 12.96
C PRO A 58 -9.57 9.10 11.42
N GLY A 59 -8.44 9.43 10.80
CA GLY A 59 -8.40 9.53 9.34
C GLY A 59 -7.03 9.80 8.76
N PRO A 60 -6.95 10.07 7.45
CA PRO A 60 -5.72 10.41 6.74
C PRO A 60 -5.23 11.83 7.06
N ALA A 61 -5.69 12.42 8.15
CA ALA A 61 -5.25 13.74 8.59
C ALA A 61 -3.73 13.74 8.75
N ALA A 62 -3.14 14.82 8.28
CA ALA A 62 -1.74 15.06 8.07
C ALA A 62 -0.80 14.47 9.13
N GLY A 63 -0.05 13.45 8.77
CA GLY A 63 1.10 12.97 9.54
C GLY A 63 1.06 11.47 9.86
N TYR A 64 2.25 10.95 10.11
CA TYR A 64 2.45 9.56 10.49
C TYR A 64 2.21 9.36 11.99
N LYS A 65 1.69 8.20 12.37
CA LYS A 65 1.44 7.80 13.76
C LYS A 65 2.29 6.61 14.17
N TYR A 66 2.23 5.56 13.39
CA TYR A 66 2.95 4.32 13.63
C TYR A 66 3.13 3.56 12.31
N GLY A 67 4.30 2.93 12.11
CA GLY A 67 4.69 2.31 10.86
C GLY A 67 3.76 1.23 10.32
N ARG A 68 2.96 0.57 11.20
CA ARG A 68 1.93 -0.38 10.78
C ARG A 68 0.76 0.28 10.03
N TYR A 69 0.42 1.53 10.36
CA TYR A 69 -0.67 2.26 9.71
C TYR A 69 -0.19 3.01 8.47
N SER A 70 0.95 3.69 8.58
CA SER A 70 1.54 4.46 7.48
C SER A 70 3.03 4.71 7.74
N HIS A 71 3.82 4.71 6.68
CA HIS A 71 5.25 4.91 6.77
C HIS A 71 5.77 5.60 5.50
N PRO A 72 6.66 6.60 5.58
CA PRO A 72 7.11 7.37 4.41
C PRO A 72 7.68 6.50 3.29
N ASN A 73 8.51 5.51 3.59
CA ASN A 73 9.09 4.64 2.56
C ASN A 73 8.03 3.76 1.89
N LEU A 74 7.03 3.25 2.66
CA LEU A 74 5.94 2.47 2.10
C LEU A 74 5.03 3.36 1.23
N GLU A 75 4.73 4.57 1.67
CA GLU A 75 3.93 5.53 0.89
C GLU A 75 4.60 5.86 -0.45
N MET A 76 5.93 6.12 -0.45
CA MET A 76 6.68 6.38 -1.67
C MET A 76 6.63 5.18 -2.64
N LEU A 77 6.76 3.96 -2.13
CA LEU A 77 6.67 2.73 -2.93
C LEU A 77 5.26 2.52 -3.48
N GLN A 78 4.23 2.66 -2.64
CA GLN A 78 2.82 2.52 -3.03
C GLN A 78 2.44 3.51 -4.12
N GLU A 79 2.81 4.77 -3.97
CA GLU A 79 2.54 5.80 -4.98
C GLU A 79 3.25 5.51 -6.30
N ARG A 80 4.50 5.02 -6.24
CA ARG A 80 5.27 4.65 -7.43
C ARG A 80 4.61 3.50 -8.17
N LEU A 81 4.15 2.48 -7.47
CA LEU A 81 3.41 1.36 -8.06
C LEU A 81 2.09 1.84 -8.68
N CYS A 82 1.35 2.71 -8.00
CA CYS A 82 0.15 3.34 -8.57
C CYS A 82 0.44 4.08 -9.88
N LEU A 83 1.55 4.82 -9.93
CA LEU A 83 1.96 5.54 -11.15
C LEU A 83 2.36 4.61 -12.29
N MET A 84 2.94 3.45 -11.98
CA MET A 84 3.32 2.45 -12.97
C MET A 84 2.11 1.73 -13.56
N GLU A 85 1.22 1.26 -12.69
CA GLU A 85 0.06 0.45 -13.05
C GLU A 85 -1.17 1.28 -13.46
N GLY A 86 -1.13 2.61 -13.29
CA GLY A 86 -2.29 3.47 -13.51
C GLY A 86 -3.39 3.27 -12.45
N ALA A 87 -3.05 2.67 -11.30
CA ALA A 87 -3.98 2.37 -10.23
C ALA A 87 -4.33 3.62 -9.39
N GLU A 88 -5.48 3.58 -8.71
CA GLU A 88 -5.91 4.63 -7.77
C GLU A 88 -5.22 4.50 -6.41
N ALA A 89 -5.03 3.27 -5.95
CA ALA A 89 -4.43 2.95 -4.66
C ALA A 89 -3.59 1.68 -4.73
N CYS A 90 -2.64 1.56 -3.81
CA CYS A 90 -1.79 0.40 -3.64
C CYS A 90 -1.53 0.18 -2.15
N ILE A 91 -1.53 -1.06 -1.72
CA ILE A 91 -1.09 -1.49 -0.39
C ILE A 91 0.08 -2.46 -0.55
N VAL A 92 1.20 -2.12 0.06
CA VAL A 92 2.37 -3.00 0.12
C VAL A 92 2.25 -3.95 1.30
N THR A 93 2.53 -5.21 1.06
CA THR A 93 2.52 -6.28 2.07
C THR A 93 3.90 -6.92 2.21
N ALA A 94 4.11 -7.70 3.27
CA ALA A 94 5.40 -8.35 3.55
C ALA A 94 5.76 -9.47 2.56
N SER A 95 4.80 -9.97 1.78
CA SER A 95 5.03 -10.99 0.75
C SER A 95 3.93 -10.96 -0.32
N GLY A 96 4.23 -11.51 -1.52
CA GLY A 96 3.22 -11.67 -2.58
C GLY A 96 2.03 -12.53 -2.14
N MET A 97 2.25 -13.58 -1.33
CA MET A 97 1.16 -14.41 -0.82
C MET A 97 0.28 -13.68 0.19
N ALA A 98 0.86 -12.79 1.00
CA ALA A 98 0.08 -11.89 1.87
C ALA A 98 -0.77 -10.93 1.03
N ALA A 99 -0.25 -10.41 -0.09
CA ALA A 99 -1.00 -9.57 -1.02
C ALA A 99 -2.18 -10.33 -1.64
N VAL A 100 -1.96 -11.55 -2.15
CA VAL A 100 -3.02 -12.38 -2.74
C VAL A 100 -4.10 -12.71 -1.70
N PHE A 101 -3.70 -13.14 -0.50
CA PHE A 101 -4.65 -13.46 0.57
C PHE A 101 -5.45 -12.22 0.99
N ALA A 102 -4.78 -11.08 1.21
CA ALA A 102 -5.46 -9.83 1.57
C ALA A 102 -6.42 -9.37 0.49
N ALA A 103 -6.03 -9.43 -0.80
CA ALA A 103 -6.87 -9.03 -1.93
C ALA A 103 -8.17 -9.86 -2.03
N LEU A 104 -8.12 -11.14 -1.68
CA LEU A 104 -9.30 -11.99 -1.61
C LEU A 104 -10.14 -11.68 -0.36
N MET A 105 -9.52 -11.71 0.81
CA MET A 105 -10.23 -11.60 2.09
C MET A 105 -10.81 -10.22 2.37
N CYS A 106 -10.29 -9.15 1.77
CA CYS A 106 -10.91 -7.82 1.92
C CYS A 106 -12.24 -7.67 1.16
N GLN A 107 -12.54 -8.57 0.22
CA GLN A 107 -13.73 -8.53 -0.62
C GLN A 107 -14.73 -9.65 -0.29
N LEU A 108 -14.28 -10.76 0.28
CA LEU A 108 -15.06 -11.98 0.47
C LEU A 108 -15.52 -12.12 1.93
N LYS A 109 -16.70 -12.72 2.09
CA LYS A 109 -17.29 -13.09 3.38
C LYS A 109 -17.85 -14.52 3.32
N ALA A 110 -18.18 -15.10 4.44
CA ALA A 110 -18.84 -16.40 4.51
C ALA A 110 -20.12 -16.43 3.66
N GLY A 111 -20.27 -17.48 2.87
CA GLY A 111 -21.36 -17.66 1.91
C GLY A 111 -21.05 -17.19 0.50
N ASP A 112 -19.96 -16.46 0.28
CA ASP A 112 -19.55 -16.04 -1.06
C ASP A 112 -18.96 -17.21 -1.87
N HIS A 113 -18.85 -17.00 -3.19
CA HIS A 113 -18.34 -17.99 -4.13
C HIS A 113 -17.28 -17.39 -5.04
N VAL A 114 -16.14 -18.09 -5.17
CA VAL A 114 -15.03 -17.69 -6.04
C VAL A 114 -14.98 -18.58 -7.26
N VAL A 115 -14.91 -17.98 -8.45
CA VAL A 115 -14.59 -18.68 -9.69
C VAL A 115 -13.15 -18.37 -10.07
N ALA A 116 -12.34 -19.40 -10.29
CA ALA A 116 -10.91 -19.24 -10.57
C ALA A 116 -10.45 -20.23 -11.66
N ALA A 117 -9.43 -19.85 -12.41
CA ALA A 117 -8.79 -20.76 -13.36
C ALA A 117 -8.12 -21.92 -12.61
N ARG A 118 -8.23 -23.13 -13.17
CA ARG A 118 -7.54 -24.32 -12.64
C ARG A 118 -6.01 -24.17 -12.73
N VAL A 119 -5.56 -23.57 -13.82
CA VAL A 119 -4.12 -23.31 -14.04
C VAL A 119 -3.73 -21.99 -13.38
N MET A 120 -3.08 -22.08 -12.22
CA MET A 120 -2.56 -20.94 -11.47
C MET A 120 -1.35 -21.35 -10.64
N PHE A 121 -0.67 -20.37 -10.06
CA PHE A 121 0.43 -20.63 -9.12
C PHE A 121 -0.04 -21.47 -7.95
N SER A 122 0.71 -22.50 -7.58
CA SER A 122 0.30 -23.53 -6.63
C SER A 122 -0.15 -23.00 -5.26
N SER A 123 0.52 -21.97 -4.74
CA SER A 123 0.13 -21.35 -3.46
C SER A 123 -1.18 -20.56 -3.57
N CYS A 124 -1.47 -19.95 -4.71
CA CYS A 124 -2.78 -19.31 -4.95
C CYS A 124 -3.88 -20.36 -5.04
N HIS A 125 -3.62 -21.48 -5.72
CA HIS A 125 -4.52 -22.62 -5.75
C HIS A 125 -4.81 -23.15 -4.34
N TYR A 126 -3.78 -23.29 -3.49
CA TYR A 126 -3.94 -23.69 -2.09
C TYR A 126 -4.83 -22.72 -1.31
N ILE A 127 -4.64 -21.41 -1.46
CA ILE A 127 -5.51 -20.42 -0.81
C ILE A 127 -6.97 -20.65 -1.21
N ILE A 128 -7.27 -20.77 -2.50
CA ILE A 128 -8.63 -20.91 -3.00
C ILE A 128 -9.25 -22.24 -2.57
N THR A 129 -8.52 -23.34 -2.66
CA THR A 129 -9.10 -24.68 -2.46
C THR A 129 -9.03 -25.17 -1.02
N GLN A 130 -8.10 -24.68 -0.21
CA GLN A 130 -7.86 -25.19 1.15
C GLN A 130 -8.07 -24.13 2.23
N VAL A 131 -7.83 -22.85 1.94
CA VAL A 131 -7.92 -21.80 2.96
C VAL A 131 -9.30 -21.15 2.94
N LEU A 132 -9.78 -20.66 1.81
CA LEU A 132 -11.10 -19.99 1.69
C LEU A 132 -12.27 -20.84 2.21
N PRO A 133 -12.33 -22.17 1.99
CA PRO A 133 -13.40 -22.99 2.54
C PRO A 133 -13.49 -22.98 4.06
N ARG A 134 -12.37 -22.78 4.76
CA ARG A 134 -12.33 -22.67 6.23
C ARG A 134 -13.03 -21.41 6.75
N PHE A 135 -13.21 -20.41 5.87
CA PHE A 135 -13.96 -19.18 6.14
C PHE A 135 -15.39 -19.22 5.57
N GLY A 136 -15.86 -20.39 5.16
CA GLY A 136 -17.20 -20.55 4.59
C GLY A 136 -17.36 -19.99 3.17
N ILE A 137 -16.26 -19.85 2.43
CA ILE A 137 -16.25 -19.36 1.05
C ILE A 137 -16.09 -20.57 0.12
N SER A 138 -17.04 -20.76 -0.79
CA SER A 138 -17.01 -21.83 -1.77
C SER A 138 -16.24 -21.43 -3.04
N TYR A 139 -15.85 -22.41 -3.87
CA TYR A 139 -15.13 -22.12 -5.10
C TYR A 139 -15.53 -23.05 -6.25
N THR A 140 -15.33 -22.59 -7.48
CA THR A 140 -15.35 -23.40 -8.71
C THR A 140 -14.08 -23.15 -9.50
N LEU A 141 -13.42 -24.24 -9.93
CA LEU A 141 -12.28 -24.16 -10.85
C LEU A 141 -12.77 -24.39 -12.28
N VAL A 142 -12.37 -23.49 -13.17
CA VAL A 142 -12.66 -23.56 -14.63
C VAL A 142 -11.36 -23.74 -15.41
N ASP A 143 -11.45 -24.31 -16.61
CA ASP A 143 -10.32 -24.51 -17.51
C ASP A 143 -10.02 -23.23 -18.31
#